data_aaa6ce95488b955087674094144913a1
#
_entry.id   aaa6ce95488b955087674094144913a1
#
_cell.length_a   1.000
_cell.length_b   1.000
_cell.length_c   1.000
_cell.angle_alpha   90.00
_cell.angle_beta   90.00
_cell.angle_gamma   90.00
#
_symmetry.space_group_name_H-M   'P 1'
#
loop_
_entity.id
_entity.type
_entity.pdbx_description
1 polymer ?
#
loop_
_entity_poly.entity_id
_entity_poly.type
_entity_poly.pdbx_seq_one_letter_code
_entity_poly.pdbx_strand_id
1 'polypeptide(L)'
;MRFNDGRCDAAGRFWAGAMFEPRTAPLASVYCLERGKARIGWGPDDELGVKVSNGLAFTADNRHVFQSDTPNHVIYQFAFDLASGKVGERREFARSPDNRTDANYGGRPDGAAIDSVGNYWSAQYEGSRVLRYSIEGEITGIIRVPSKRVTMVAFGGADLRTLYITTAREGATASELVTDVHAGGIFACELDVAGRAEPLYLD
;
A
#
# COMPACT_ATOMS: atom_id res chain seq x y z
N MET A 1 11.24 0.58 -16.04
CA MET A 1 10.09 0.30 -15.17
C MET A 1 10.11 -1.15 -14.72
N ARG A 2 9.62 -1.44 -13.53
CA ARG A 2 9.36 -2.80 -13.03
C ARG A 2 8.07 -2.81 -12.22
N PHE A 3 7.48 -3.98 -12.03
CA PHE A 3 6.35 -4.14 -11.11
C PHE A 3 6.80 -3.98 -9.65
N ASN A 4 5.91 -3.54 -8.80
CA ASN A 4 6.15 -3.26 -7.39
C ASN A 4 5.09 -3.91 -6.50
N ASP A 5 3.94 -3.30 -6.31
CA ASP A 5 2.85 -3.81 -5.47
C ASP A 5 1.71 -4.37 -6.31
N GLY A 6 0.90 -5.27 -5.76
CA GLY A 6 -0.23 -5.85 -6.49
C GLY A 6 -1.30 -6.43 -5.58
N ARG A 7 -2.55 -6.49 -6.11
CA ARG A 7 -3.73 -6.96 -5.39
C ARG A 7 -4.76 -7.55 -6.35
N CYS A 8 -5.48 -8.58 -5.92
CA CYS A 8 -6.68 -9.03 -6.62
C CYS A 8 -7.90 -8.21 -6.24
N ASP A 9 -8.80 -7.98 -7.19
CA ASP A 9 -10.15 -7.47 -6.91
C ASP A 9 -11.17 -8.61 -6.75
N ALA A 10 -12.39 -8.28 -6.31
CA ALA A 10 -13.43 -9.28 -6.06
C ALA A 10 -13.97 -9.95 -7.34
N ALA A 11 -13.65 -9.44 -8.53
CA ALA A 11 -13.95 -10.10 -9.81
C ALA A 11 -12.86 -11.07 -10.24
N GLY A 12 -11.81 -11.26 -9.42
CA GLY A 12 -10.71 -12.19 -9.69
C GLY A 12 -9.65 -11.66 -10.65
N ARG A 13 -9.60 -10.35 -10.93
CA ARG A 13 -8.54 -9.73 -11.70
C ARG A 13 -7.35 -9.41 -10.80
N PHE A 14 -6.14 -9.62 -11.30
CA PHE A 14 -4.92 -9.21 -10.61
C PHE A 14 -4.47 -7.84 -11.11
N TRP A 15 -4.29 -6.91 -10.19
CA TRP A 15 -3.81 -5.56 -10.45
C TRP A 15 -2.38 -5.42 -9.95
N ALA A 16 -1.49 -4.96 -10.83
CA ALA A 16 -0.07 -4.80 -10.52
C ALA A 16 0.37 -3.36 -10.82
N GLY A 17 0.74 -2.65 -9.78
CA GLY A 17 1.34 -1.34 -9.87
C GLY A 17 2.82 -1.41 -10.25
N ALA A 18 3.24 -0.52 -11.15
CA ALA A 18 4.64 -0.39 -11.53
C ALA A 18 5.35 0.71 -10.75
N MET A 19 6.66 0.77 -10.89
CA MET A 19 7.47 1.91 -10.49
C MET A 19 8.33 2.40 -11.65
N PHE A 20 8.43 3.72 -11.78
CA PHE A 20 9.41 4.36 -12.63
C PHE A 20 10.71 4.45 -11.85
N GLU A 21 11.69 3.61 -12.16
CA GLU A 21 12.90 3.43 -11.35
C GLU A 21 13.69 4.72 -11.08
N PRO A 22 13.80 5.68 -12.02
CA PRO A 22 14.40 6.99 -11.73
C PRO A 22 13.61 7.81 -10.69
N ARG A 23 12.30 7.56 -10.53
CA ARG A 23 11.41 8.24 -9.57
C ARG A 23 11.34 9.76 -9.75
N THR A 24 11.69 10.25 -10.93
CA THR A 24 11.75 11.68 -11.27
C THR A 24 10.43 12.22 -11.84
N ALA A 25 9.61 11.33 -12.44
CA ALA A 25 8.34 11.68 -13.07
C ALA A 25 7.26 10.64 -12.78
N PRO A 26 5.97 11.01 -12.81
CA PRO A 26 4.85 10.10 -12.52
C PRO A 26 4.49 9.24 -13.75
N LEU A 27 5.44 8.42 -14.21
CA LEU A 27 5.33 7.62 -15.43
C LEU A 27 4.93 6.16 -15.18
N ALA A 28 4.70 5.76 -13.93
CA ALA A 28 4.28 4.40 -13.61
C ALA A 28 2.77 4.25 -13.74
N SER A 29 2.35 3.11 -14.30
CA SER A 29 0.96 2.69 -14.48
C SER A 29 0.60 1.56 -13.53
N VAL A 30 -0.69 1.32 -13.39
CA VAL A 30 -1.26 0.08 -12.84
C VAL A 30 -1.78 -0.77 -13.99
N TYR A 31 -1.38 -2.02 -14.01
CA TYR A 31 -1.78 -3.01 -15.01
C TYR A 31 -2.82 -3.96 -14.43
N CYS A 32 -3.73 -4.42 -15.26
CA CYS A 32 -4.74 -5.41 -14.93
C CYS A 32 -4.47 -6.68 -15.73
N LEU A 33 -4.37 -7.82 -15.04
CA LEU A 33 -4.37 -9.15 -15.64
C LEU A 33 -5.74 -9.77 -15.41
N GLU A 34 -6.42 -10.13 -16.48
CA GLU A 34 -7.74 -10.75 -16.47
C GLU A 34 -7.77 -11.86 -17.52
N ARG A 35 -8.08 -13.09 -17.10
CA ARG A 35 -8.16 -14.28 -17.97
C ARG A 35 -6.95 -14.40 -18.91
N GLY A 36 -5.76 -14.33 -18.34
CA GLY A 36 -4.49 -14.42 -19.08
C GLY A 36 -4.16 -13.22 -19.98
N LYS A 37 -4.98 -12.16 -19.99
CA LYS A 37 -4.73 -10.95 -20.81
C LYS A 37 -4.37 -9.77 -19.93
N ALA A 38 -3.26 -9.10 -20.27
CA ALA A 38 -2.81 -7.90 -19.58
C ALA A 38 -3.27 -6.63 -20.34
N ARG A 39 -3.68 -5.61 -19.59
CA ARG A 39 -3.97 -4.26 -20.09
C ARG A 39 -3.51 -3.21 -19.10
N ILE A 40 -3.37 -1.97 -19.54
CA ILE A 40 -3.23 -0.83 -18.62
C ILE A 40 -4.60 -0.58 -17.96
N GLY A 41 -4.61 -0.49 -16.64
CA GLY A 41 -5.79 -0.11 -15.87
C GLY A 41 -5.94 1.39 -15.80
N TRP A 42 -4.89 2.07 -15.31
CA TRP A 42 -4.76 3.53 -15.29
C TRP A 42 -3.29 3.93 -15.22
N GLY A 43 -2.98 5.16 -15.63
CA GLY A 43 -1.60 5.61 -15.67
C GLY A 43 -1.42 7.03 -16.18
N PRO A 44 -0.24 7.36 -16.74
CA PRO A 44 0.08 8.70 -17.21
C PRO A 44 -0.85 9.23 -18.30
N ASP A 45 -1.33 8.37 -19.20
CA ASP A 45 -2.20 8.77 -20.30
C ASP A 45 -3.57 9.26 -19.81
N ASP A 46 -3.97 8.84 -18.60
CA ASP A 46 -5.19 9.26 -17.92
C ASP A 46 -4.91 10.39 -16.90
N GLU A 47 -3.70 10.94 -16.87
CA GLU A 47 -3.20 11.85 -15.82
C GLU A 47 -3.20 11.24 -14.40
N LEU A 48 -3.25 9.92 -14.31
CA LEU A 48 -3.30 9.16 -13.06
C LEU A 48 -1.98 8.45 -12.73
N GLY A 49 -0.92 8.75 -13.47
CA GLY A 49 0.40 8.19 -13.24
C GLY A 49 0.96 8.55 -11.87
N VAL A 50 1.82 7.66 -11.35
CA VAL A 50 2.57 7.82 -10.10
C VAL A 50 4.05 7.56 -10.34
N LYS A 51 4.91 7.91 -9.37
CA LYS A 51 6.34 7.57 -9.45
C LYS A 51 6.58 6.13 -9.03
N VAL A 52 5.95 5.71 -7.94
CA VAL A 52 6.03 4.35 -7.38
C VAL A 52 4.65 3.97 -6.86
N SER A 53 4.00 3.03 -7.54
CA SER A 53 2.72 2.49 -7.10
C SER A 53 2.90 1.53 -5.95
N ASN A 54 2.23 1.82 -4.85
CA ASN A 54 2.18 1.03 -3.62
C ASN A 54 0.77 1.05 -3.02
N GLY A 55 0.57 0.28 -1.96
CA GLY A 55 -0.61 0.29 -1.12
C GLY A 55 -1.92 0.02 -1.86
N LEU A 56 -1.88 -0.80 -2.92
CA LEU A 56 -3.09 -1.20 -3.64
C LEU A 56 -4.02 -1.99 -2.73
N ALA A 57 -5.24 -1.48 -2.53
CA ALA A 57 -6.25 -2.15 -1.72
C ALA A 57 -7.66 -1.76 -2.16
N PHE A 58 -8.56 -2.75 -2.31
CA PHE A 58 -9.95 -2.54 -2.70
C PHE A 58 -10.86 -2.54 -1.48
N THR A 59 -11.80 -1.60 -1.41
CA THR A 59 -12.79 -1.55 -0.33
C THR A 59 -13.72 -2.77 -0.32
N ALA A 60 -14.32 -3.06 0.84
CA ALA A 60 -15.22 -4.20 1.02
C ALA A 60 -16.45 -4.15 0.11
N ASP A 61 -16.96 -2.95 -0.14
CA ASP A 61 -18.08 -2.68 -1.03
C ASP A 61 -17.69 -2.65 -2.52
N ASN A 62 -16.39 -2.82 -2.82
CA ASN A 62 -15.82 -2.80 -4.17
C ASN A 62 -16.07 -1.48 -4.94
N ARG A 63 -16.30 -0.37 -4.23
CA ARG A 63 -16.57 0.94 -4.85
C ARG A 63 -15.35 1.83 -4.93
N HIS A 64 -14.29 1.49 -4.20
CA HIS A 64 -13.06 2.28 -4.21
C HIS A 64 -11.82 1.39 -4.25
N VAL A 65 -10.76 1.94 -4.81
CA VAL A 65 -9.40 1.40 -4.72
C VAL A 65 -8.46 2.48 -4.21
N PHE A 66 -7.54 2.09 -3.33
CA PHE A 66 -6.47 2.94 -2.84
C PHE A 66 -5.18 2.67 -3.59
N GLN A 67 -4.36 3.70 -3.73
CA GLN A 67 -3.01 3.63 -4.27
C GLN A 67 -2.13 4.68 -3.59
N SER A 68 -0.97 4.28 -3.11
CA SER A 68 0.05 5.20 -2.61
C SER A 68 1.02 5.58 -3.73
N ASP A 69 1.46 6.83 -3.74
CA ASP A 69 2.67 7.27 -4.44
C ASP A 69 3.75 7.59 -3.40
N THR A 70 4.55 6.59 -3.08
CA THR A 70 5.52 6.63 -1.99
C THR A 70 6.47 7.83 -2.06
N PRO A 71 7.10 8.17 -3.20
CA PRO A 71 7.99 9.34 -3.28
C PRO A 71 7.28 10.68 -3.09
N ASN A 72 6.00 10.76 -3.37
CA ASN A 72 5.19 11.96 -3.21
C ASN A 72 4.44 12.01 -1.87
N HIS A 73 4.66 11.03 -0.98
CA HIS A 73 4.10 10.98 0.38
C HIS A 73 2.57 11.02 0.44
N VAL A 74 1.89 10.50 -0.58
CA VAL A 74 0.44 10.60 -0.73
C VAL A 74 -0.21 9.24 -0.91
N ILE A 75 -1.41 9.11 -0.36
CA ILE A 75 -2.34 8.02 -0.63
C ILE A 75 -3.51 8.61 -1.40
N TYR A 76 -3.79 8.03 -2.55
CA TYR A 76 -4.96 8.36 -3.36
C TYR A 76 -6.07 7.34 -3.15
N GLN A 77 -7.31 7.80 -3.30
CA GLN A 77 -8.49 6.96 -3.42
C GLN A 77 -9.15 7.27 -4.76
N PHE A 78 -9.54 6.21 -5.45
CA PHE A 78 -10.28 6.29 -6.71
C PHE A 78 -11.65 5.67 -6.53
N ALA A 79 -12.68 6.25 -7.16
CA ALA A 79 -13.90 5.52 -7.42
C ALA A 79 -13.57 4.29 -8.30
N PHE A 80 -14.21 3.17 -8.04
CA PHE A 80 -13.96 1.92 -8.76
C PHE A 80 -15.26 1.25 -9.16
N ASP A 81 -15.36 0.88 -10.42
CA ASP A 81 -16.45 0.06 -10.94
C ASP A 81 -15.98 -1.38 -11.09
N LEU A 82 -16.42 -2.26 -10.18
CA LEU A 82 -16.04 -3.67 -10.19
C LEU A 82 -16.47 -4.38 -11.49
N ALA A 83 -17.60 -4.02 -12.08
CA ALA A 83 -18.10 -4.71 -13.27
C ALA A 83 -17.19 -4.51 -14.49
N SER A 84 -16.75 -3.28 -14.73
CA SER A 84 -15.87 -2.92 -15.86
C SER A 84 -14.38 -2.94 -15.51
N GLY A 85 -14.02 -2.88 -14.23
CA GLY A 85 -12.65 -2.70 -13.77
C GLY A 85 -12.09 -1.33 -14.15
N LYS A 86 -12.92 -0.30 -14.21
CA LYS A 86 -12.50 1.08 -14.48
C LYS A 86 -12.40 1.86 -13.18
N VAL A 87 -11.41 2.73 -13.11
CA VAL A 87 -11.32 3.76 -12.07
C VAL A 87 -12.00 5.04 -12.58
N GLY A 88 -12.62 5.75 -11.65
CA GLY A 88 -13.20 7.07 -11.88
C GLY A 88 -12.37 8.18 -11.23
N GLU A 89 -13.05 9.12 -10.59
CA GLU A 89 -12.42 10.26 -9.95
C GLU A 89 -11.35 9.86 -8.94
N ARG A 90 -10.18 10.51 -9.00
CA ARG A 90 -9.09 10.40 -8.02
C ARG A 90 -9.19 11.53 -7.01
N ARG A 91 -9.15 11.19 -5.74
CA ARG A 91 -8.96 12.18 -4.66
C ARG A 91 -7.73 11.87 -3.82
N GLU A 92 -7.13 12.89 -3.24
CA GLU A 92 -6.15 12.70 -2.18
C GLU A 92 -6.89 12.22 -0.92
N PHE A 93 -6.50 11.05 -0.43
CA PHE A 93 -7.09 10.44 0.76
C PHE A 93 -6.32 10.84 2.01
N ALA A 94 -5.00 10.76 1.95
CA ALA A 94 -4.11 11.15 3.05
C ALA A 94 -2.73 11.55 2.52
N ARG A 95 -2.05 12.43 3.26
CA ARG A 95 -0.68 12.86 2.96
C ARG A 95 0.18 12.83 4.21
N SER A 96 1.37 12.25 4.09
CA SER A 96 2.40 12.29 5.14
C SER A 96 3.31 13.51 4.94
N PRO A 97 3.88 14.08 6.03
CA PRO A 97 4.93 15.10 5.91
C PRO A 97 6.10 14.60 5.06
N ASP A 98 6.64 15.45 4.20
CA ASP A 98 7.72 15.12 3.26
C ASP A 98 9.11 15.57 3.72
N ASN A 99 9.18 16.41 4.75
CA ASN A 99 10.44 16.87 5.32
C ASN A 99 11.12 15.76 6.14
N ARG A 100 12.04 15.03 5.52
CA ARG A 100 12.77 13.91 6.14
C ARG A 100 13.74 14.34 7.25
N THR A 101 14.05 15.62 7.36
CA THR A 101 14.90 16.16 8.41
C THR A 101 14.12 16.62 9.64
N ASP A 102 12.79 16.62 9.56
CA ASP A 102 11.92 16.92 10.69
C ASP A 102 11.99 15.79 11.73
N ALA A 103 12.12 16.17 13.00
CA ALA A 103 12.11 15.22 14.12
C ALA A 103 10.80 14.40 14.22
N ASN A 104 9.71 14.93 13.68
CA ASN A 104 8.41 14.28 13.60
C ASN A 104 8.18 13.51 12.30
N TYR A 105 9.20 13.40 11.45
CA TYR A 105 9.09 12.62 10.22
C TYR A 105 8.67 11.19 10.53
N GLY A 106 7.53 10.80 10.05
CA GLY A 106 6.93 9.50 10.36
C GLY A 106 6.92 8.52 9.21
N GLY A 107 7.75 8.74 8.19
CA GLY A 107 7.82 7.89 7.02
C GLY A 107 6.83 8.28 5.93
N ARG A 108 6.76 7.45 4.93
CA ARG A 108 5.94 7.62 3.74
C ARG A 108 5.16 6.33 3.43
N PRO A 109 3.96 6.43 2.83
CA PRO A 109 3.11 5.28 2.62
C PRO A 109 3.77 4.29 1.65
N ASP A 110 3.74 3.00 2.03
CA ASP A 110 4.23 1.87 1.25
C ASP A 110 3.08 0.87 1.04
N GLY A 111 3.25 -0.41 1.28
CA GLY A 111 2.22 -1.41 1.14
C GLY A 111 1.10 -1.27 2.17
N ALA A 112 -0.08 -1.84 1.86
CA ALA A 112 -1.25 -1.66 2.69
C ALA A 112 -2.21 -2.86 2.68
N ALA A 113 -3.18 -2.85 3.61
CA ALA A 113 -4.31 -3.76 3.67
C ALA A 113 -5.56 -3.05 4.21
N ILE A 114 -6.75 -3.64 4.00
CA ILE A 114 -8.01 -3.14 4.55
C ILE A 114 -8.55 -4.16 5.55
N ASP A 115 -9.01 -3.68 6.71
CA ASP A 115 -9.67 -4.52 7.70
C ASP A 115 -11.16 -4.77 7.37
N SER A 116 -11.80 -5.62 8.17
CA SER A 116 -13.21 -6.02 7.95
C SER A 116 -14.22 -4.90 8.15
N VAL A 117 -13.84 -3.81 8.81
CA VAL A 117 -14.70 -2.64 9.03
C VAL A 117 -14.34 -1.46 8.13
N GLY A 118 -13.37 -1.64 7.21
CA GLY A 118 -13.07 -0.69 6.14
C GLY A 118 -11.91 0.27 6.43
N ASN A 119 -11.20 0.14 7.56
CA ASN A 119 -10.03 0.98 7.79
C ASN A 119 -8.87 0.55 6.89
N TYR A 120 -8.10 1.53 6.41
CA TYR A 120 -6.91 1.33 5.59
C TYR A 120 -5.66 1.33 6.47
N TRP A 121 -4.92 0.23 6.44
CA TRP A 121 -3.67 0.04 7.20
C TRP A 121 -2.49 0.22 6.26
N SER A 122 -1.63 1.20 6.53
CA SER A 122 -0.51 1.58 5.68
C SER A 122 0.82 1.39 6.40
N ALA A 123 1.70 0.58 5.82
CA ALA A 123 3.10 0.55 6.19
C ALA A 123 3.75 1.90 5.92
N GLN A 124 4.59 2.37 6.84
CA GLN A 124 5.28 3.66 6.69
C GLN A 124 6.78 3.42 6.50
N TYR A 125 7.22 3.42 5.25
CA TYR A 125 8.64 3.29 4.90
C TYR A 125 9.46 4.41 5.54
N GLU A 126 10.55 4.06 6.21
CA GLU A 126 11.37 4.97 7.02
C GLU A 126 10.68 5.52 8.29
N GLY A 127 9.48 5.05 8.63
CA GLY A 127 8.67 5.59 9.71
C GLY A 127 8.61 4.71 10.97
N SER A 128 9.17 3.50 10.95
CA SER A 128 9.12 2.54 12.08
C SER A 128 7.71 2.31 12.61
N ARG A 129 6.70 2.32 11.72
CA ARG A 129 5.29 2.20 12.13
C ARG A 129 4.37 1.74 11.00
N VAL A 130 3.20 1.28 11.41
CA VAL A 130 2.01 1.13 10.58
C VAL A 130 0.99 2.16 11.07
N LEU A 131 0.30 2.82 10.14
CA LEU A 131 -0.81 3.73 10.44
C LEU A 131 -2.13 3.07 10.05
N ARG A 132 -3.15 3.19 10.91
CA ARG A 132 -4.53 2.86 10.58
C ARG A 132 -5.28 4.15 10.29
N TYR A 133 -5.90 4.21 9.11
CA TYR A 133 -6.75 5.34 8.70
C TYR A 133 -8.22 4.91 8.72
N SER A 134 -9.11 5.80 9.19
CA SER A 134 -10.55 5.66 8.98
C SER A 134 -10.88 5.81 7.49
N ILE A 135 -12.13 5.56 7.11
CA ILE A 135 -12.61 5.75 5.73
C ILE A 135 -12.58 7.22 5.29
N GLU A 136 -12.54 8.14 6.23
CA GLU A 136 -12.41 9.59 6.01
C GLU A 136 -10.96 10.05 5.82
N GLY A 137 -9.98 9.17 6.10
CA GLY A 137 -8.55 9.48 6.02
C GLY A 137 -7.93 9.99 7.32
N GLU A 138 -8.63 9.86 8.44
CA GLU A 138 -8.11 10.22 9.75
C GLU A 138 -7.27 9.10 10.36
N ILE A 139 -6.15 9.43 10.99
CA ILE A 139 -5.32 8.44 11.69
C ILE A 139 -6.02 8.03 12.98
N THR A 140 -6.44 6.77 13.05
CA THR A 140 -7.17 6.17 14.20
C THR A 140 -6.33 5.17 14.99
N GLY A 141 -5.13 4.83 14.53
CA GLY A 141 -4.25 3.90 15.23
C GLY A 141 -2.83 3.90 14.69
N ILE A 142 -1.89 3.56 15.56
CA ILE A 142 -0.47 3.47 15.24
C ILE A 142 0.09 2.20 15.87
N ILE A 143 0.75 1.36 15.05
CA ILE A 143 1.56 0.25 15.53
C ILE A 143 3.03 0.61 15.35
N ARG A 144 3.81 0.62 16.42
CA ARG A 144 5.26 0.82 16.37
C ARG A 144 5.93 -0.49 15.98
N VAL A 145 6.90 -0.41 15.06
CA VAL A 145 7.67 -1.54 14.57
C VAL A 145 9.15 -1.31 14.90
N PRO A 146 9.85 -2.27 15.53
CA PRO A 146 11.25 -2.08 15.91
C PRO A 146 12.21 -2.26 14.72
N SER A 147 11.84 -1.67 13.57
CA SER A 147 12.65 -1.59 12.36
C SER A 147 12.21 -0.37 11.55
N LYS A 148 13.18 0.32 10.96
CA LYS A 148 12.94 1.62 10.31
C LYS A 148 12.09 1.52 9.04
N ARG A 149 12.35 0.50 8.21
CA ARG A 149 11.81 0.41 6.84
C ARG A 149 10.66 -0.59 6.76
N VAL A 150 9.50 -0.19 7.27
CA VAL A 150 8.26 -0.99 7.19
C VAL A 150 7.72 -0.94 5.76
N THR A 151 7.47 -2.10 5.13
CA THR A 151 7.19 -2.18 3.69
C THR A 151 5.80 -2.67 3.34
N MET A 152 5.27 -3.67 4.03
CA MET A 152 3.96 -4.24 3.71
C MET A 152 3.26 -4.70 4.98
N VAL A 153 1.95 -4.74 4.93
CA VAL A 153 1.08 -5.33 5.94
C VAL A 153 0.09 -6.30 5.30
N ALA A 154 -0.19 -7.40 5.98
CA ALA A 154 -1.19 -8.37 5.56
C ALA A 154 -1.87 -8.98 6.77
N PHE A 155 -3.18 -9.12 6.72
CA PHE A 155 -3.94 -9.86 7.71
C PHE A 155 -3.84 -11.37 7.46
N GLY A 156 -3.74 -12.14 8.53
CA GLY A 156 -3.67 -13.59 8.47
C GLY A 156 -4.03 -14.23 9.82
N GLY A 157 -3.62 -15.50 10.02
CA GLY A 157 -4.12 -16.30 11.10
C GLY A 157 -5.49 -16.93 10.77
N ALA A 158 -5.96 -17.85 11.60
CA ALA A 158 -7.20 -18.59 11.36
C ALA A 158 -8.45 -17.68 11.40
N ASP A 159 -8.41 -16.62 12.17
CA ASP A 159 -9.46 -15.64 12.38
C ASP A 159 -9.18 -14.28 11.70
N LEU A 160 -8.09 -14.19 10.94
CA LEU A 160 -7.61 -12.96 10.27
C LEU A 160 -7.31 -11.80 11.24
N ARG A 161 -7.01 -12.08 12.51
CA ARG A 161 -6.70 -11.04 13.51
C ARG A 161 -5.20 -10.80 13.70
N THR A 162 -4.37 -11.60 13.08
CA THR A 162 -2.93 -11.39 13.11
C THR A 162 -2.51 -10.47 11.97
N LEU A 163 -1.95 -9.31 12.27
CA LEU A 163 -1.33 -8.43 11.27
C LEU A 163 0.14 -8.81 11.13
N TYR A 164 0.51 -9.32 9.97
CA TYR A 164 1.89 -9.55 9.58
C TYR A 164 2.46 -8.29 8.94
N ILE A 165 3.70 -7.94 9.31
CA ILE A 165 4.36 -6.70 8.91
C ILE A 165 5.75 -7.03 8.40
N THR A 166 6.05 -6.70 7.15
CA THR A 166 7.38 -6.90 6.57
C THR A 166 8.22 -5.64 6.65
N THR A 167 9.53 -5.81 6.66
CA THR A 167 10.50 -4.72 6.66
C THR A 167 11.59 -4.95 5.63
N ALA A 168 12.27 -3.88 5.21
CA ALA A 168 13.37 -3.96 4.26
C ALA A 168 14.72 -3.72 4.94
N ARG A 169 15.71 -4.54 4.56
CA ARG A 169 17.13 -4.33 4.87
C ARG A 169 17.81 -3.49 3.79
N GLU A 170 17.31 -3.58 2.57
CA GLU A 170 17.81 -2.80 1.44
C GLU A 170 17.69 -1.29 1.71
N GLY A 171 18.68 -0.52 1.27
CA GLY A 171 18.76 0.92 1.48
C GLY A 171 19.19 1.33 2.89
N ALA A 172 19.49 0.37 3.78
CA ALA A 172 20.09 0.66 5.08
C ALA A 172 21.61 0.86 4.96
N THR A 173 22.14 1.87 5.65
CA THR A 173 23.59 2.04 5.81
C THR A 173 24.13 1.02 6.81
N ALA A 174 25.45 0.77 6.77
CA ALA A 174 26.07 -0.12 7.74
C ALA A 174 25.86 0.35 9.20
N SER A 175 25.87 1.67 9.44
CA SER A 175 25.62 2.24 10.76
C SER A 175 24.16 2.06 11.22
N GLU A 176 23.19 2.18 10.32
CA GLU A 176 21.79 1.90 10.65
C GLU A 176 21.57 0.43 11.03
N LEU A 177 22.25 -0.51 10.36
CA LEU A 177 22.12 -1.94 10.64
C LEU A 177 22.69 -2.37 12.00
N VAL A 178 23.55 -1.55 12.60
CA VAL A 178 24.04 -1.80 13.98
C VAL A 178 22.91 -1.59 14.99
N THR A 179 22.01 -0.64 14.75
CA THR A 179 20.90 -0.31 15.65
C THR A 179 19.57 -0.97 15.23
N ASP A 180 19.31 -1.08 13.92
CA ASP A 180 18.14 -1.77 13.36
C ASP A 180 18.50 -3.24 13.07
N VAL A 181 18.73 -4.00 14.13
CA VAL A 181 19.12 -5.42 14.05
C VAL A 181 18.04 -6.31 13.44
N HIS A 182 16.81 -5.84 13.38
CA HIS A 182 15.66 -6.56 12.85
C HIS A 182 15.32 -6.16 11.40
N ALA A 183 16.12 -5.31 10.76
CA ALA A 183 15.90 -4.89 9.38
C ALA A 183 15.82 -6.09 8.42
N GLY A 184 14.76 -6.17 7.62
CA GLY A 184 14.45 -7.31 6.74
C GLY A 184 13.67 -8.43 7.41
N GLY A 185 13.32 -8.29 8.69
CA GLY A 185 12.49 -9.24 9.43
C GLY A 185 11.00 -9.11 9.13
N ILE A 186 10.24 -10.10 9.56
CA ILE A 186 8.78 -10.12 9.56
C ILE A 186 8.32 -10.07 11.01
N PHE A 187 7.39 -9.16 11.28
CA PHE A 187 6.75 -9.00 12.58
C PHE A 187 5.29 -9.43 12.51
N ALA A 188 4.70 -9.74 13.65
CA ALA A 188 3.29 -10.05 13.77
C ALA A 188 2.74 -9.44 15.06
N CYS A 189 1.49 -9.00 15.03
CA CYS A 189 0.76 -8.59 16.22
C CYS A 189 -0.72 -8.97 16.09
N GLU A 190 -1.33 -9.33 17.22
CA GLU A 190 -2.76 -9.59 17.33
C GLU A 190 -3.53 -8.25 17.41
N LEU A 191 -4.68 -8.21 16.75
CA LEU A 191 -5.57 -7.05 16.71
C LEU A 191 -6.99 -7.41 17.16
N ASP A 192 -7.69 -6.42 17.70
CA ASP A 192 -9.11 -6.57 18.06
C ASP A 192 -10.02 -6.60 16.83
N VAL A 193 -9.56 -6.09 15.67
CA VAL A 193 -10.26 -6.11 14.40
C VAL A 193 -9.70 -7.20 13.49
N ALA A 194 -10.57 -7.93 12.82
CA ALA A 194 -10.15 -8.90 11.81
C ALA A 194 -9.87 -8.19 10.48
N GLY A 195 -8.97 -8.76 9.69
CA GLY A 195 -8.82 -8.41 8.28
C GLY A 195 -9.93 -9.00 7.42
N ARG A 196 -9.69 -8.95 6.10
CA ARG A 196 -10.54 -9.61 5.10
C ARG A 196 -9.72 -10.68 4.38
N ALA A 197 -10.38 -11.79 4.03
CA ALA A 197 -9.80 -12.72 3.09
C ALA A 197 -9.55 -12.02 1.75
N GLU A 198 -8.34 -12.10 1.25
CA GLU A 198 -7.99 -11.51 -0.04
C GLU A 198 -8.66 -12.30 -1.18
N PRO A 199 -9.24 -11.62 -2.18
CA PRO A 199 -9.76 -12.30 -3.37
C PRO A 199 -8.64 -13.04 -4.10
N LEU A 200 -9.01 -14.15 -4.72
CA LEU A 200 -8.10 -14.95 -5.54
C LEU A 200 -8.15 -14.49 -6.99
N TYR A 201 -7.02 -14.64 -7.70
CA TYR A 201 -7.01 -14.51 -9.15
C TYR A 201 -7.83 -15.65 -9.78
N LEU A 202 -8.65 -15.31 -10.75
CA LEU A 202 -9.47 -16.27 -11.51
C LEU A 202 -8.99 -16.26 -12.98
N ASP A 203 -8.56 -17.43 -13.43
CA ASP A 203 -8.15 -17.66 -14.83
C ASP A 203 -9.32 -17.68 -15.80
#